data_9ec3587d1bea2b9e33a922a0e700e2f0
#
_entry.id   9ec3587d1bea2b9e33a922a0e700e2f0
#
_cell.length_a   1.000
_cell.length_b   1.000
_cell.length_c   1.000
_cell.angle_alpha   90.00
_cell.angle_beta   90.00
_cell.angle_gamma   90.00
#
_symmetry.space_group_name_H-M   'P 1'
#
loop_
_entity.id
_entity.type
_entity.pdbx_description
1 polymer ?
#
loop_
_entity_poly.entity_id
_entity_poly.type
_entity_poly.pdbx_seq_one_letter_code
_entity_poly.pdbx_strand_id
1 'polypeptide(L)'
;MFVFKAAVVGAGTMGGEIAQTIANAEIPVVLKDVQTKFVDQGLQKARSLWQARVDQGKMEPAELERKMALITGDTGYDDFGDVDFVVEAVPERMVIKQTVFSELDEVTPGHAILASNTSSLSITEMGEVTNRPEKVVGFHFFYPASVMRLIEIVEGDDTSPETAQAAANFAQRIRKLPIRCAEAPGFVVNRILNSSVSEVWRFQEETGMDVEQLDQIVADSRAAPMGPFFLTDLLGLDTVLHVAEHLKESYGDRFFVHRRMQELVAAGDLGAKSGKGFYEHRG
;
A
#
# COMPACT_ATOMS: atom_id res chain seq x y z
N MET A 1 11.04 -2.71 20.37
CA MET A 1 12.15 -3.12 19.47
C MET A 1 12.65 -1.92 18.68
N PHE A 2 13.95 -1.81 18.46
CA PHE A 2 14.55 -0.78 17.60
C PHE A 2 14.96 -1.43 16.27
N VAL A 3 14.59 -0.83 15.14
CA VAL A 3 14.89 -1.39 13.81
C VAL A 3 16.19 -0.75 13.30
N PHE A 4 17.27 -1.52 13.22
CA PHE A 4 18.57 -1.06 12.69
C PHE A 4 18.66 -1.26 11.17
N LYS A 5 18.11 -2.35 10.65
CA LYS A 5 18.07 -2.68 9.24
C LYS A 5 16.70 -3.23 8.87
N ALA A 6 16.17 -2.80 7.74
CA ALA A 6 14.89 -3.29 7.22
C ALA A 6 15.07 -3.97 5.86
N ALA A 7 14.04 -4.68 5.41
CA ALA A 7 13.95 -5.18 4.05
C ALA A 7 12.56 -4.89 3.45
N VAL A 8 12.53 -4.77 2.13
CA VAL A 8 11.29 -4.70 1.34
C VAL A 8 11.34 -5.80 0.29
N VAL A 9 10.37 -6.69 0.29
CA VAL A 9 10.24 -7.78 -0.67
C VAL A 9 9.13 -7.48 -1.66
N GLY A 10 9.48 -7.39 -2.93
CA GLY A 10 8.66 -6.85 -4.01
C GLY A 10 9.07 -5.42 -4.36
N ALA A 11 9.74 -5.23 -5.50
CA ALA A 11 10.26 -3.94 -5.96
C ALA A 11 9.31 -3.24 -6.96
N GLY A 12 8.03 -3.64 -6.97
CA GLY A 12 7.00 -3.06 -7.83
C GLY A 12 6.59 -1.64 -7.43
N THR A 13 5.36 -1.25 -7.78
CA THR A 13 4.82 0.11 -7.60
C THR A 13 5.00 0.65 -6.18
N MET A 14 4.72 -0.16 -5.16
CA MET A 14 4.83 0.23 -3.76
C MET A 14 6.25 0.05 -3.21
N GLY A 15 6.93 -1.07 -3.54
CA GLY A 15 8.18 -1.46 -2.88
C GLY A 15 9.30 -0.45 -3.00
N GLY A 16 9.53 0.13 -4.19
CA GLY A 16 10.53 1.19 -4.37
C GLY A 16 10.24 2.46 -3.54
N GLU A 17 8.97 2.86 -3.41
CA GLU A 17 8.56 3.99 -2.57
C GLU A 17 8.64 3.68 -1.07
N ILE A 18 8.34 2.44 -0.66
CA ILE A 18 8.49 1.99 0.72
C ILE A 18 9.97 1.97 1.11
N ALA A 19 10.84 1.41 0.27
CA ALA A 19 12.28 1.41 0.49
C ALA A 19 12.83 2.84 0.59
N GLN A 20 12.40 3.74 -0.31
CA GLN A 20 12.74 5.16 -0.25
C GLN A 20 12.29 5.82 1.06
N THR A 21 11.08 5.51 1.53
CA THR A 21 10.53 6.06 2.78
C THR A 21 11.35 5.60 4.00
N ILE A 22 11.76 4.33 4.03
CA ILE A 22 12.61 3.76 5.09
C ILE A 22 14.01 4.41 5.06
N ALA A 23 14.66 4.44 3.90
CA ALA A 23 15.98 5.03 3.74
C ALA A 23 15.97 6.56 4.01
N ASN A 24 14.84 7.23 3.76
CA ASN A 24 14.69 8.64 4.10
C ASN A 24 14.76 8.91 5.62
N ALA A 25 14.48 7.90 6.45
CA ALA A 25 14.63 7.93 7.90
C ALA A 25 16.00 7.43 8.37
N GLU A 26 17.00 7.38 7.47
CA GLU A 26 18.41 6.97 7.75
C GLU A 26 18.50 5.51 8.24
N ILE A 27 17.65 4.61 7.70
CA ILE A 27 17.66 3.19 8.01
C ILE A 27 18.11 2.43 6.77
N PRO A 28 19.18 1.61 6.86
CA PRO A 28 19.58 0.70 5.78
C PRO A 28 18.44 -0.23 5.42
N VAL A 29 18.22 -0.45 4.11
CA VAL A 29 17.13 -1.29 3.61
C VAL A 29 17.57 -2.13 2.42
N VAL A 30 17.24 -3.42 2.44
CA VAL A 30 17.39 -4.31 1.30
C VAL A 30 16.09 -4.27 0.48
N LEU A 31 16.20 -3.97 -0.81
CA LEU A 31 15.08 -4.03 -1.76
C LEU A 31 15.24 -5.28 -2.62
N LYS A 32 14.37 -6.27 -2.41
CA LYS A 32 14.44 -7.59 -3.06
C LYS A 32 13.29 -7.79 -4.05
N ASP A 33 13.61 -8.35 -5.20
CA ASP A 33 12.61 -8.91 -6.12
C ASP A 33 13.18 -10.15 -6.81
N VAL A 34 12.35 -10.92 -7.51
CA VAL A 34 12.72 -12.17 -8.18
C VAL A 34 13.62 -11.96 -9.40
N GLN A 35 13.70 -10.75 -9.95
CA GLN A 35 14.52 -10.41 -11.11
C GLN A 35 15.21 -9.07 -10.93
N THR A 36 16.47 -8.97 -11.33
CA THR A 36 17.27 -7.73 -11.33
C THR A 36 16.55 -6.57 -11.99
N LYS A 37 15.84 -6.80 -13.10
CA LYS A 37 15.06 -5.78 -13.78
C LYS A 37 14.06 -5.08 -12.86
N PHE A 38 13.36 -5.83 -12.01
CA PHE A 38 12.37 -5.25 -11.09
C PHE A 38 13.06 -4.51 -9.94
N VAL A 39 14.18 -5.05 -9.44
CA VAL A 39 15.02 -4.37 -8.44
C VAL A 39 15.50 -3.02 -8.99
N ASP A 40 16.05 -3.00 -10.22
CA ASP A 40 16.51 -1.76 -10.85
C ASP A 40 15.38 -0.73 -11.04
N GLN A 41 14.18 -1.18 -11.40
CA GLN A 41 13.00 -0.32 -11.50
C GLN A 41 12.62 0.28 -10.14
N GLY A 42 12.64 -0.52 -9.07
CA GLY A 42 12.38 -0.05 -7.71
C GLY A 42 13.43 0.95 -7.22
N LEU A 43 14.71 0.69 -7.47
CA LEU A 43 15.82 1.62 -7.17
C LEU A 43 15.69 2.94 -7.97
N GLN A 44 15.35 2.83 -9.24
CA GLN A 44 15.10 4.01 -10.09
C GLN A 44 13.89 4.81 -9.60
N LYS A 45 12.83 4.14 -9.16
CA LYS A 45 11.67 4.81 -8.54
C LYS A 45 12.07 5.57 -7.28
N ALA A 46 12.84 4.95 -6.37
CA ALA A 46 13.35 5.60 -5.17
C ALA A 46 14.22 6.82 -5.50
N ARG A 47 15.15 6.68 -6.45
CA ARG A 47 16.01 7.78 -6.93
C ARG A 47 15.20 8.94 -7.49
N SER A 48 14.20 8.66 -8.33
CA SER A 48 13.39 9.70 -8.98
C SER A 48 12.64 10.59 -7.98
N LEU A 49 12.19 10.01 -6.86
CA LEU A 49 11.52 10.77 -5.80
C LEU A 49 12.45 11.80 -5.12
N TRP A 50 13.70 11.43 -4.91
CA TRP A 50 14.69 12.38 -4.38
C TRP A 50 15.22 13.33 -5.45
N GLN A 51 15.38 12.85 -6.70
CA GLN A 51 15.80 13.71 -7.81
C GLN A 51 14.83 14.88 -8.02
N ALA A 52 13.52 14.61 -7.97
CA ALA A 52 12.51 15.66 -8.04
C ALA A 52 12.67 16.73 -6.93
N ARG A 53 13.19 16.37 -5.76
CA ARG A 53 13.51 17.34 -4.70
C ARG A 53 14.78 18.10 -4.96
N VAL A 54 15.79 17.47 -5.57
CA VAL A 54 17.02 18.12 -6.01
C VAL A 54 16.69 19.15 -7.08
N ASP A 55 15.89 18.79 -8.09
CA ASP A 55 15.48 19.66 -9.19
C ASP A 55 14.67 20.89 -8.70
N GLN A 56 13.95 20.73 -7.58
CA GLN A 56 13.24 21.81 -6.90
C GLN A 56 14.11 22.65 -5.93
N GLY A 57 15.41 22.34 -5.81
CA GLY A 57 16.31 23.00 -4.85
C GLY A 57 15.98 22.72 -3.37
N LYS A 58 15.26 21.62 -3.08
CA LYS A 58 14.86 21.20 -1.72
C LYS A 58 15.75 20.11 -1.11
N MET A 59 16.76 19.67 -1.85
CA MET A 59 17.72 18.65 -1.47
C MET A 59 19.02 18.84 -2.23
N GLU A 60 20.15 18.64 -1.57
CA GLU A 60 21.44 18.66 -2.21
C GLU A 60 21.74 17.33 -2.92
N PRO A 61 22.40 17.34 -4.11
CA PRO A 61 22.75 16.11 -4.83
C PRO A 61 23.55 15.11 -3.98
N ALA A 62 24.45 15.57 -3.14
CA ALA A 62 25.23 14.72 -2.24
C ALA A 62 24.34 14.00 -1.20
N GLU A 63 23.25 14.63 -0.75
CA GLU A 63 22.29 14.00 0.15
C GLU A 63 21.51 12.89 -0.55
N LEU A 64 21.13 13.08 -1.82
CA LEU A 64 20.50 12.04 -2.64
C LEU A 64 21.41 10.80 -2.71
N GLU A 65 22.69 10.97 -3.09
CA GLU A 65 23.60 9.82 -3.22
C GLU A 65 23.84 9.12 -1.87
N ARG A 66 23.95 9.85 -0.79
CA ARG A 66 24.05 9.29 0.56
C ARG A 66 22.82 8.45 0.93
N LYS A 67 21.61 8.92 0.60
CA LYS A 67 20.37 8.18 0.86
C LYS A 67 20.21 6.98 -0.06
N MET A 68 20.59 7.10 -1.32
CA MET A 68 20.61 5.95 -2.24
C MET A 68 21.56 4.85 -1.78
N ALA A 69 22.69 5.21 -1.17
CA ALA A 69 23.64 4.24 -0.61
C ALA A 69 23.08 3.43 0.58
N LEU A 70 21.94 3.84 1.17
CA LEU A 70 21.23 3.07 2.19
C LEU A 70 20.33 1.98 1.61
N ILE A 71 20.08 1.98 0.29
CA ILE A 71 19.23 0.97 -0.36
C ILE A 71 20.10 0.00 -1.13
N THR A 72 20.14 -1.25 -0.69
CA THR A 72 20.83 -2.35 -1.40
C THR A 72 19.80 -3.14 -2.20
N GLY A 73 20.03 -3.33 -3.50
CA GLY A 73 19.18 -4.17 -4.35
C GLY A 73 19.66 -5.63 -4.32
N ASP A 74 18.75 -6.60 -4.20
CA ASP A 74 19.05 -8.03 -4.20
C ASP A 74 17.98 -8.84 -4.94
N THR A 75 18.37 -10.00 -5.46
CA THR A 75 17.43 -10.99 -6.03
C THR A 75 17.32 -12.26 -5.17
N GLY A 76 18.19 -12.40 -4.18
CA GLY A 76 18.22 -13.47 -3.18
C GLY A 76 17.83 -13.00 -1.79
N TYR A 77 18.31 -13.75 -0.80
CA TYR A 77 18.09 -13.50 0.63
C TYR A 77 19.41 -13.41 1.42
N ASP A 78 20.55 -13.27 0.75
CA ASP A 78 21.88 -13.32 1.39
C ASP A 78 22.05 -12.20 2.44
N ASP A 79 21.42 -11.06 2.23
CA ASP A 79 21.49 -9.87 3.10
C ASP A 79 20.36 -9.81 4.16
N PHE A 80 19.60 -10.90 4.39
CA PHE A 80 18.45 -10.93 5.31
C PHE A 80 18.79 -11.40 6.73
N GLY A 81 19.96 -11.96 6.97
CA GLY A 81 20.35 -12.57 8.25
C GLY A 81 20.50 -11.61 9.44
N ASP A 82 20.44 -10.29 9.22
CA ASP A 82 20.50 -9.24 10.25
C ASP A 82 19.37 -8.21 10.15
N VAL A 83 18.29 -8.54 9.41
CA VAL A 83 17.13 -7.66 9.25
C VAL A 83 16.21 -7.76 10.46
N ASP A 84 15.76 -6.60 10.96
CA ASP A 84 14.84 -6.51 12.11
C ASP A 84 13.37 -6.41 11.70
N PHE A 85 13.09 -5.86 10.49
CA PHE A 85 11.74 -5.60 10.02
C PHE A 85 11.65 -5.79 8.50
N VAL A 86 10.75 -6.66 8.05
CA VAL A 86 10.49 -6.89 6.63
C VAL A 86 9.12 -6.33 6.26
N VAL A 87 9.05 -5.60 5.14
CA VAL A 87 7.78 -5.22 4.52
C VAL A 87 7.61 -6.00 3.21
N GLU A 88 6.68 -6.92 3.17
CA GLU A 88 6.30 -7.64 1.96
C GLU A 88 5.34 -6.77 1.13
N ALA A 89 5.66 -6.59 -0.16
CA ALA A 89 4.93 -5.80 -1.15
C ALA A 89 4.85 -6.51 -2.52
N VAL A 90 4.77 -7.85 -2.50
CA VAL A 90 4.62 -8.69 -3.71
C VAL A 90 3.18 -8.65 -4.23
N PRO A 91 2.87 -9.21 -5.42
CA PRO A 91 1.51 -9.20 -5.96
C PRO A 91 0.44 -9.71 -4.99
N GLU A 92 -0.75 -9.11 -5.03
CA GLU A 92 -1.87 -9.33 -4.09
C GLU A 92 -2.55 -10.68 -4.35
N ARG A 93 -1.81 -11.76 -4.04
CA ARG A 93 -2.22 -13.16 -4.17
C ARG A 93 -1.76 -13.94 -2.95
N MET A 94 -2.70 -14.51 -2.18
CA MET A 94 -2.40 -15.21 -0.93
C MET A 94 -1.30 -16.28 -1.09
N VAL A 95 -1.40 -17.15 -2.10
CA VAL A 95 -0.40 -18.20 -2.35
C VAL A 95 1.02 -17.65 -2.53
N ILE A 96 1.16 -16.50 -3.21
CA ILE A 96 2.48 -15.86 -3.38
C ILE A 96 2.98 -15.31 -2.06
N LYS A 97 2.10 -14.63 -1.30
CA LYS A 97 2.46 -14.06 0.00
C LYS A 97 2.83 -15.15 1.00
N GLN A 98 2.06 -16.22 1.10
CA GLN A 98 2.37 -17.37 1.96
C GLN A 98 3.73 -18.00 1.62
N THR A 99 4.05 -18.16 0.33
CA THR A 99 5.38 -18.63 -0.10
C THR A 99 6.48 -17.70 0.41
N VAL A 100 6.33 -16.39 0.21
CA VAL A 100 7.30 -15.39 0.66
C VAL A 100 7.42 -15.37 2.18
N PHE A 101 6.30 -15.47 2.94
CA PHE A 101 6.33 -15.50 4.41
C PHE A 101 7.04 -16.75 4.94
N SER A 102 6.83 -17.91 4.32
CA SER A 102 7.56 -19.13 4.66
C SER A 102 9.08 -19.00 4.41
N GLU A 103 9.47 -18.42 3.25
CA GLU A 103 10.89 -18.15 2.95
C GLU A 103 11.50 -17.15 3.95
N LEU A 104 10.78 -16.07 4.27
CA LEU A 104 11.22 -15.05 5.22
C LEU A 104 11.40 -15.60 6.64
N ASP A 105 10.53 -16.52 7.05
CA ASP A 105 10.63 -17.17 8.34
C ASP A 105 11.94 -17.95 8.51
N GLU A 106 12.44 -18.55 7.42
CA GLU A 106 13.69 -19.31 7.42
C GLU A 106 14.95 -18.43 7.38
N VAL A 107 14.89 -17.32 6.61
CA VAL A 107 16.10 -16.52 6.30
C VAL A 107 16.33 -15.31 7.21
N THR A 108 15.33 -14.90 7.99
CA THR A 108 15.44 -13.74 8.88
C THR A 108 15.62 -14.16 10.34
N PRO A 109 16.26 -13.34 11.19
CA PRO A 109 16.40 -13.63 12.61
C PRO A 109 15.05 -13.86 13.29
N GLY A 110 14.98 -14.74 14.29
CA GLY A 110 13.73 -15.05 15.00
C GLY A 110 13.07 -13.86 15.72
N HIS A 111 13.78 -12.74 15.89
CA HIS A 111 13.20 -11.52 16.44
C HIS A 111 12.58 -10.62 15.37
N ALA A 112 12.90 -10.84 14.09
CA ALA A 112 12.43 -10.00 13.00
C ALA A 112 10.89 -10.02 12.88
N ILE A 113 10.31 -8.84 12.66
CA ILE A 113 8.88 -8.70 12.36
C ILE A 113 8.69 -8.86 10.85
N LEU A 114 7.73 -9.70 10.48
CA LEU A 114 7.31 -9.94 9.11
C LEU A 114 6.00 -9.20 8.87
N ALA A 115 6.04 -8.17 8.05
CA ALA A 115 4.89 -7.32 7.81
C ALA A 115 4.42 -7.38 6.36
N SER A 116 3.11 -7.42 6.12
CA SER A 116 2.53 -7.35 4.77
C SER A 116 1.96 -5.98 4.47
N ASN A 117 2.23 -5.47 3.26
CA ASN A 117 1.58 -4.28 2.72
C ASN A 117 0.25 -4.59 2.01
N THR A 118 -0.34 -5.75 2.27
CA THR A 118 -1.66 -6.11 1.71
C THR A 118 -2.71 -5.06 2.03
N SER A 119 -3.66 -4.87 1.12
CA SER A 119 -4.82 -3.99 1.33
C SER A 119 -6.09 -4.75 1.73
N SER A 120 -6.10 -6.09 1.62
CA SER A 120 -7.33 -6.87 1.75
C SER A 120 -7.15 -8.31 2.21
N LEU A 121 -5.96 -8.90 2.05
CA LEU A 121 -5.73 -10.31 2.37
C LEU A 121 -5.47 -10.53 3.86
N SER A 122 -5.81 -11.73 4.34
CA SER A 122 -5.69 -12.10 5.76
C SER A 122 -4.25 -12.14 6.23
N ILE A 123 -3.97 -11.40 7.29
CA ILE A 123 -2.68 -11.41 8.02
C ILE A 123 -2.55 -12.73 8.79
N THR A 124 -3.65 -13.21 9.34
CA THR A 124 -3.72 -14.50 10.06
C THR A 124 -3.28 -15.64 9.16
N GLU A 125 -3.85 -15.76 7.94
CA GLU A 125 -3.44 -16.80 6.97
C GLU A 125 -1.97 -16.68 6.52
N MET A 126 -1.40 -15.48 6.51
CA MET A 126 0.03 -15.29 6.26
C MET A 126 0.88 -15.72 7.46
N GLY A 127 0.38 -15.54 8.68
CA GLY A 127 1.05 -16.00 9.91
C GLY A 127 1.11 -17.51 10.03
N GLU A 128 0.04 -18.21 9.65
CA GLU A 128 -0.10 -19.68 9.77
C GLU A 128 1.00 -20.48 9.06
N VAL A 129 1.62 -19.91 8.02
CA VAL A 129 2.72 -20.58 7.28
C VAL A 129 4.10 -20.34 7.88
N THR A 130 4.20 -19.58 8.99
CA THR A 130 5.45 -19.29 9.71
C THR A 130 5.52 -20.02 11.04
N ASN A 131 6.72 -20.18 11.61
CA ASN A 131 6.92 -20.71 12.95
C ASN A 131 6.78 -19.65 14.07
N ARG A 132 6.44 -18.41 13.70
CA ARG A 132 6.29 -17.24 14.61
C ARG A 132 5.13 -16.34 14.17
N PRO A 133 3.89 -16.86 14.13
CA PRO A 133 2.73 -16.07 13.69
C PRO A 133 2.53 -14.82 14.57
N GLU A 134 2.98 -14.82 15.82
CA GLU A 134 2.96 -13.67 16.71
C GLU A 134 3.86 -12.50 16.25
N LYS A 135 4.78 -12.75 15.29
CA LYS A 135 5.64 -11.74 14.66
C LYS A 135 5.13 -11.25 13.31
N VAL A 136 3.97 -11.76 12.87
CA VAL A 136 3.35 -11.35 11.60
C VAL A 136 2.33 -10.25 11.85
N VAL A 137 2.33 -9.21 10.99
CA VAL A 137 1.47 -8.03 11.14
C VAL A 137 1.18 -7.39 9.78
N GLY A 138 0.03 -6.77 9.60
CA GLY A 138 -0.21 -5.89 8.47
C GLY A 138 0.46 -4.53 8.67
N PHE A 139 1.09 -4.00 7.62
CA PHE A 139 1.76 -2.71 7.61
C PHE A 139 1.39 -1.96 6.34
N HIS A 140 0.11 -1.58 6.25
CA HIS A 140 -0.52 -1.13 5.02
C HIS A 140 -0.23 0.34 4.76
N PHE A 141 0.59 0.60 3.73
CA PHE A 141 0.84 1.93 3.19
C PHE A 141 -0.26 2.34 2.20
N PHE A 142 -0.52 3.63 2.12
CA PHE A 142 -1.36 4.22 1.08
C PHE A 142 -0.51 4.81 -0.04
N TYR A 143 -0.97 4.65 -1.28
CA TYR A 143 -0.28 5.20 -2.45
C TYR A 143 -0.55 6.71 -2.61
N PRO A 144 0.48 7.52 -2.94
CA PRO A 144 1.90 7.20 -3.00
C PRO A 144 2.54 7.08 -1.60
N ALA A 145 3.31 6.00 -1.37
CA ALA A 145 3.89 5.74 -0.04
C ALA A 145 4.85 6.85 0.42
N SER A 146 5.50 7.54 -0.51
CA SER A 146 6.39 8.67 -0.21
C SER A 146 5.66 9.92 0.30
N VAL A 147 4.37 10.08 -0.01
CA VAL A 147 3.54 11.26 0.29
C VAL A 147 2.56 10.99 1.43
N MET A 148 1.81 9.89 1.34
CA MET A 148 0.77 9.55 2.30
C MET A 148 1.36 9.25 3.66
N ARG A 149 0.84 9.92 4.70
CA ARG A 149 1.39 9.82 6.05
C ARG A 149 0.81 8.65 6.84
N LEU A 150 -0.42 8.25 6.55
CA LEU A 150 -1.12 7.21 7.28
C LEU A 150 -0.55 5.81 6.97
N ILE A 151 -0.47 4.98 8.01
CA ILE A 151 -0.26 3.53 7.91
C ILE A 151 -1.28 2.83 8.80
N GLU A 152 -1.90 1.77 8.30
CA GLU A 152 -2.67 0.85 9.12
C GLU A 152 -1.78 -0.28 9.62
N ILE A 153 -1.75 -0.46 10.94
CA ILE A 153 -1.14 -1.61 11.61
C ILE A 153 -2.27 -2.60 11.86
N VAL A 154 -2.31 -3.64 11.06
CA VAL A 154 -3.40 -4.63 11.08
C VAL A 154 -2.97 -5.83 11.90
N GLU A 155 -3.70 -6.10 12.97
CA GLU A 155 -3.44 -7.21 13.88
C GLU A 155 -4.25 -8.43 13.41
N GLY A 156 -3.56 -9.48 12.95
CA GLY A 156 -4.14 -10.81 12.75
C GLY A 156 -4.41 -11.48 14.12
N ASP A 157 -5.08 -12.61 14.10
CA ASP A 157 -5.50 -13.30 15.33
C ASP A 157 -4.34 -13.67 16.25
N ASP A 158 -3.19 -14.03 15.68
CA ASP A 158 -1.99 -14.42 16.42
C ASP A 158 -0.99 -13.28 16.63
N THR A 159 -1.19 -12.12 16.00
CA THR A 159 -0.27 -10.97 16.13
C THR A 159 -0.13 -10.54 17.60
N SER A 160 1.08 -10.59 18.17
CA SER A 160 1.28 -10.18 19.55
C SER A 160 1.14 -8.66 19.73
N PRO A 161 0.65 -8.19 20.90
CA PRO A 161 0.59 -6.77 21.24
C PRO A 161 1.95 -6.08 21.11
N GLU A 162 3.03 -6.78 21.43
CA GLU A 162 4.41 -6.30 21.34
C GLU A 162 4.83 -6.07 19.87
N THR A 163 4.42 -6.97 18.97
CA THR A 163 4.66 -6.86 17.53
C THR A 163 3.89 -5.66 16.95
N ALA A 164 2.61 -5.54 17.26
CA ALA A 164 1.79 -4.41 16.82
C ALA A 164 2.34 -3.06 17.32
N GLN A 165 2.78 -3.01 18.59
CA GLN A 165 3.40 -1.81 19.15
C GLN A 165 4.76 -1.49 18.51
N ALA A 166 5.58 -2.52 18.23
CA ALA A 166 6.86 -2.34 17.55
C ALA A 166 6.68 -1.84 16.10
N ALA A 167 5.68 -2.37 15.37
CA ALA A 167 5.30 -1.90 14.05
C ALA A 167 4.83 -0.43 14.08
N ALA A 168 3.99 -0.06 15.06
CA ALA A 168 3.56 1.33 15.24
C ALA A 168 4.75 2.27 15.52
N ASN A 169 5.69 1.87 16.37
CA ASN A 169 6.90 2.64 16.65
C ASN A 169 7.80 2.79 15.40
N PHE A 170 7.92 1.72 14.60
CA PHE A 170 8.65 1.77 13.33
C PHE A 170 8.00 2.73 12.34
N ALA A 171 6.65 2.69 12.20
CA ALA A 171 5.90 3.64 11.38
C ALA A 171 6.18 5.10 11.78
N GLN A 172 6.16 5.41 13.08
CA GLN A 172 6.50 6.75 13.58
C GLN A 172 7.95 7.13 13.27
N ARG A 173 8.89 6.21 13.39
CA ARG A 173 10.30 6.45 13.08
C ARG A 173 10.51 6.81 11.61
N ILE A 174 9.79 6.18 10.69
CA ILE A 174 9.79 6.52 9.26
C ILE A 174 8.83 7.69 8.93
N ARG A 175 8.44 8.48 9.95
CA ARG A 175 7.62 9.70 9.87
C ARG A 175 6.20 9.46 9.35
N LYS A 176 5.64 8.28 9.62
CA LYS A 176 4.24 7.95 9.34
C LYS A 176 3.39 8.09 10.60
N LEU A 177 2.08 8.13 10.38
CA LEU A 177 1.05 8.16 11.43
C LEU A 177 0.37 6.80 11.48
N PRO A 178 0.72 5.93 12.44
CA PRO A 178 0.09 4.62 12.56
C PRO A 178 -1.28 4.72 13.20
N ILE A 179 -2.25 3.97 12.67
CA ILE A 179 -3.46 3.56 13.37
C ILE A 179 -3.44 2.05 13.53
N ARG A 180 -3.84 1.55 14.69
CA ARG A 180 -3.95 0.10 14.93
C ARG A 180 -5.38 -0.34 14.71
N CYS A 181 -5.55 -1.48 14.07
CA CYS A 181 -6.86 -2.09 13.86
C CYS A 181 -6.76 -3.61 13.87
N ALA A 182 -7.85 -4.29 14.20
CA ALA A 182 -8.00 -5.71 14.00
C ALA A 182 -8.13 -6.02 12.49
N GLU A 183 -7.79 -7.23 12.12
CA GLU A 183 -8.04 -7.76 10.79
C GLU A 183 -9.55 -7.78 10.51
N ALA A 184 -9.94 -7.14 9.43
CA ALA A 184 -11.30 -7.15 8.91
C ALA A 184 -11.29 -6.74 7.43
N PRO A 185 -12.20 -7.23 6.58
CA PRO A 185 -12.25 -6.87 5.18
C PRO A 185 -12.24 -5.35 4.96
N GLY A 186 -11.26 -4.85 4.18
CA GLY A 186 -11.05 -3.43 3.91
C GLY A 186 -10.50 -2.61 5.07
N PHE A 187 -10.03 -3.26 6.13
CA PHE A 187 -9.45 -2.66 7.33
C PHE A 187 -10.27 -1.46 7.86
N VAL A 188 -9.67 -0.29 8.07
CA VAL A 188 -10.39 0.91 8.54
C VAL A 188 -10.68 1.87 7.37
N VAL A 189 -9.64 2.28 6.64
CA VAL A 189 -9.75 3.37 5.65
C VAL A 189 -10.61 2.97 4.46
N ASN A 190 -10.31 1.82 3.85
CA ASN A 190 -11.09 1.34 2.70
C ASN A 190 -12.56 1.12 3.08
N ARG A 191 -12.83 0.58 4.27
CA ARG A 191 -14.19 0.36 4.76
C ARG A 191 -14.95 1.66 4.98
N ILE A 192 -14.30 2.68 5.60
CA ILE A 192 -14.93 3.99 5.82
C ILE A 192 -15.13 4.71 4.48
N LEU A 193 -14.10 4.78 3.65
CA LEU A 193 -14.15 5.47 2.36
C LEU A 193 -15.23 4.86 1.47
N ASN A 194 -15.18 3.54 1.24
CA ASN A 194 -16.16 2.87 0.39
C ASN A 194 -17.59 2.96 0.95
N SER A 195 -17.78 2.95 2.28
CA SER A 195 -19.12 3.16 2.86
C SER A 195 -19.70 4.53 2.49
N SER A 196 -18.88 5.58 2.45
CA SER A 196 -19.35 6.93 2.07
C SER A 196 -19.52 7.09 0.57
N VAL A 197 -18.57 6.61 -0.24
CA VAL A 197 -18.68 6.74 -1.70
C VAL A 197 -19.74 5.83 -2.31
N SER A 198 -20.00 4.67 -1.72
CA SER A 198 -21.06 3.74 -2.15
C SER A 198 -22.43 4.42 -2.25
N GLU A 199 -22.78 5.29 -1.32
CA GLU A 199 -24.08 5.98 -1.35
C GLU A 199 -24.16 6.99 -2.49
N VAL A 200 -23.05 7.67 -2.82
CA VAL A 200 -23.01 8.60 -3.96
C VAL A 200 -23.07 7.81 -5.28
N TRP A 201 -22.39 6.68 -5.36
CA TRP A 201 -22.47 5.80 -6.53
C TRP A 201 -23.88 5.23 -6.74
N ARG A 202 -24.53 4.75 -5.67
CA ARG A 202 -25.92 4.28 -5.69
C ARG A 202 -26.87 5.37 -6.18
N PHE A 203 -26.78 6.57 -5.61
CA PHE A 203 -27.59 7.71 -5.98
C PHE A 203 -27.44 8.08 -7.47
N GLN A 204 -26.19 8.07 -7.97
CA GLN A 204 -25.91 8.34 -9.38
C GLN A 204 -26.57 7.30 -10.29
N GLU A 205 -26.44 6.01 -9.98
CA GLU A 205 -27.02 4.94 -10.80
C GLU A 205 -28.55 4.95 -10.77
N GLU A 206 -29.17 5.29 -9.64
CA GLU A 206 -30.62 5.38 -9.49
C GLU A 206 -31.24 6.61 -10.18
N THR A 207 -30.53 7.74 -10.17
CA THR A 207 -31.07 9.00 -10.72
C THR A 207 -30.62 9.31 -12.14
N GLY A 208 -29.51 8.73 -12.58
CA GLY A 208 -28.87 9.07 -13.86
C GLY A 208 -28.25 10.48 -13.86
N MET A 209 -28.04 11.09 -12.68
CA MET A 209 -27.44 12.42 -12.60
C MET A 209 -26.02 12.39 -13.20
N ASP A 210 -25.64 13.49 -13.83
CA ASP A 210 -24.32 13.64 -14.42
C ASP A 210 -23.20 13.54 -13.36
N VAL A 211 -22.13 12.80 -13.70
CA VAL A 211 -21.02 12.50 -12.78
C VAL A 211 -20.28 13.76 -12.37
N GLU A 212 -20.00 14.68 -13.32
CA GLU A 212 -19.32 15.94 -13.05
C GLU A 212 -20.14 16.82 -12.10
N GLN A 213 -21.46 16.85 -12.32
CA GLN A 213 -22.37 17.60 -11.46
C GLN A 213 -22.38 17.07 -10.03
N LEU A 214 -22.40 15.73 -9.85
CA LEU A 214 -22.35 15.12 -8.52
C LEU A 214 -21.02 15.39 -7.81
N ASP A 215 -19.92 15.24 -8.51
CA ASP A 215 -18.60 15.50 -7.96
C ASP A 215 -18.46 16.97 -7.54
N GLN A 216 -19.01 17.90 -8.32
CA GLN A 216 -19.04 19.32 -7.97
C GLN A 216 -19.87 19.59 -6.70
N ILE A 217 -21.05 18.96 -6.56
CA ILE A 217 -21.89 19.08 -5.37
C ILE A 217 -21.14 18.60 -4.11
N VAL A 218 -20.45 17.46 -4.19
CA VAL A 218 -19.66 16.93 -3.07
C VAL A 218 -18.51 17.87 -2.71
N ALA A 219 -17.79 18.38 -3.69
CA ALA A 219 -16.68 19.32 -3.48
C ALA A 219 -17.17 20.65 -2.85
N ASP A 220 -18.26 21.22 -3.38
CA ASP A 220 -18.85 22.48 -2.88
C ASP A 220 -19.40 22.35 -1.45
N SER A 221 -19.91 21.18 -1.09
CA SER A 221 -20.37 20.88 0.28
C SER A 221 -19.22 20.82 1.30
N ARG A 222 -17.96 20.74 0.84
CA ARG A 222 -16.76 20.52 1.65
C ARG A 222 -16.78 19.22 2.45
N ALA A 223 -17.63 18.27 2.09
CA ALA A 223 -17.65 16.92 2.68
C ALA A 223 -16.39 16.14 2.34
N ALA A 224 -15.83 16.38 1.14
CA ALA A 224 -14.56 15.82 0.69
C ALA A 224 -13.77 16.85 -0.16
N PRO A 225 -12.44 16.72 -0.25
CA PRO A 225 -11.61 17.65 -1.01
C PRO A 225 -11.80 17.53 -2.53
N MET A 226 -12.39 16.42 -2.99
CA MET A 226 -12.73 16.16 -4.39
C MET A 226 -13.93 15.20 -4.48
N GLY A 227 -14.55 15.17 -5.65
CA GLY A 227 -15.69 14.29 -5.90
C GLY A 227 -15.31 12.81 -5.95
N PRO A 228 -16.23 11.90 -5.58
CA PRO A 228 -15.94 10.46 -5.48
C PRO A 228 -15.65 9.79 -6.83
N PHE A 229 -16.23 10.24 -7.93
CA PHE A 229 -15.96 9.67 -9.26
C PHE A 229 -14.57 10.07 -9.79
N PHE A 230 -14.20 11.32 -9.60
CA PHE A 230 -12.85 11.79 -9.93
C PHE A 230 -11.79 11.10 -9.07
N LEU A 231 -12.05 10.94 -7.76
CA LEU A 231 -11.18 10.18 -6.86
C LEU A 231 -11.02 8.73 -7.34
N THR A 232 -12.11 8.07 -7.74
CA THR A 232 -12.10 6.70 -8.26
C THR A 232 -11.20 6.58 -9.49
N ASP A 233 -11.27 7.52 -10.43
CA ASP A 233 -10.39 7.59 -11.59
C ASP A 233 -8.91 7.76 -11.22
N LEU A 234 -8.60 8.62 -10.24
CA LEU A 234 -7.23 8.83 -9.75
C LEU A 234 -6.63 7.59 -9.08
N LEU A 235 -7.43 6.85 -8.31
CA LEU A 235 -7.00 5.61 -7.64
C LEU A 235 -6.87 4.43 -8.61
N GLY A 236 -7.57 4.50 -9.73
CA GLY A 236 -7.69 3.46 -10.73
C GLY A 236 -8.92 2.57 -10.49
N LEU A 237 -9.80 2.54 -11.51
CA LEU A 237 -11.10 1.89 -11.43
C LEU A 237 -11.02 0.41 -11.10
N ASP A 238 -10.03 -0.31 -11.62
CA ASP A 238 -9.80 -1.72 -11.33
C ASP A 238 -9.48 -1.97 -9.85
N THR A 239 -8.66 -1.11 -9.25
CA THR A 239 -8.31 -1.18 -7.82
C THR A 239 -9.55 -0.90 -6.95
N VAL A 240 -10.29 0.17 -7.26
CA VAL A 240 -11.49 0.56 -6.52
C VAL A 240 -12.60 -0.48 -6.68
N LEU A 241 -12.79 -1.01 -7.89
CA LEU A 241 -13.77 -2.07 -8.17
C LEU A 241 -13.48 -3.32 -7.34
N HIS A 242 -12.22 -3.79 -7.34
CA HIS A 242 -11.80 -4.95 -6.55
C HIS A 242 -12.11 -4.77 -5.06
N VAL A 243 -11.80 -3.61 -4.49
CA VAL A 243 -12.11 -3.30 -3.09
C VAL A 243 -13.62 -3.25 -2.83
N ALA A 244 -14.38 -2.61 -3.73
CA ALA A 244 -15.84 -2.50 -3.59
C ALA A 244 -16.53 -3.88 -3.66
N GLU A 245 -16.09 -4.75 -4.58
CA GLU A 245 -16.59 -6.13 -4.70
C GLU A 245 -16.26 -6.96 -3.47
N HIS A 246 -15.02 -6.91 -2.98
CA HIS A 246 -14.60 -7.60 -1.76
C HIS A 246 -15.40 -7.15 -0.53
N LEU A 247 -15.63 -5.84 -0.38
CA LEU A 247 -16.46 -5.30 0.71
C LEU A 247 -17.92 -5.69 0.58
N LYS A 248 -18.46 -5.72 -0.64
CA LYS A 248 -19.84 -6.18 -0.89
C LYS A 248 -20.00 -7.67 -0.58
N GLU A 249 -19.04 -8.50 -0.97
CA GLU A 249 -19.02 -9.93 -0.63
C GLU A 249 -18.99 -10.15 0.89
N SER A 250 -18.18 -9.36 1.61
CA SER A 250 -17.98 -9.50 3.05
C SER A 250 -19.11 -8.93 3.90
N TYR A 251 -19.76 -7.83 3.46
CA TYR A 251 -20.71 -7.06 4.28
C TYR A 251 -22.09 -6.86 3.62
N GLY A 252 -22.31 -7.44 2.44
CA GLY A 252 -23.61 -7.37 1.73
C GLY A 252 -23.90 -5.98 1.15
N ASP A 253 -25.21 -5.66 1.07
CA ASP A 253 -25.72 -4.48 0.36
C ASP A 253 -25.35 -3.12 1.00
N ARG A 254 -24.68 -3.14 2.14
CA ARG A 254 -24.07 -1.93 2.72
C ARG A 254 -23.06 -1.30 1.77
N PHE A 255 -22.38 -2.12 0.97
CA PHE A 255 -21.42 -1.65 -0.02
C PHE A 255 -21.99 -1.84 -1.43
N PHE A 256 -21.97 -0.76 -2.18
CA PHE A 256 -22.51 -0.72 -3.54
C PHE A 256 -21.37 -0.84 -4.56
N VAL A 257 -21.58 -1.68 -5.58
CA VAL A 257 -20.69 -1.79 -6.74
C VAL A 257 -21.35 -1.15 -7.94
N HIS A 258 -20.79 -0.08 -8.44
CA HIS A 258 -21.35 0.71 -9.53
C HIS A 258 -21.22 -0.02 -10.87
N ARG A 259 -22.34 -0.23 -11.60
CA ARG A 259 -22.37 -0.98 -12.85
C ARG A 259 -21.47 -0.36 -13.93
N ARG A 260 -21.53 0.96 -14.09
CA ARG A 260 -20.69 1.66 -15.08
C ARG A 260 -19.20 1.50 -14.79
N MET A 261 -18.78 1.42 -13.52
CA MET A 261 -17.39 1.14 -13.16
C MET A 261 -16.97 -0.26 -13.63
N GLN A 262 -17.82 -1.28 -13.47
CA GLN A 262 -17.56 -2.63 -14.00
C GLN A 262 -17.42 -2.63 -15.51
N GLU A 263 -18.30 -1.91 -16.25
CA GLU A 263 -18.23 -1.78 -17.70
C GLU A 263 -16.94 -1.09 -18.17
N LEU A 264 -16.51 -0.01 -17.50
CA LEU A 264 -15.27 0.71 -17.81
C LEU A 264 -14.04 -0.19 -17.59
N VAL A 265 -13.97 -0.87 -16.46
CA VAL A 265 -12.87 -1.80 -16.18
C VAL A 265 -12.80 -2.92 -17.21
N ALA A 266 -13.95 -3.50 -17.58
CA ALA A 266 -14.01 -4.54 -18.63
C ALA A 266 -13.56 -4.01 -20.01
N ALA A 267 -13.74 -2.71 -20.29
CA ALA A 267 -13.27 -2.06 -21.51
C ALA A 267 -11.78 -1.66 -21.48
N GLY A 268 -11.11 -1.77 -20.32
CA GLY A 268 -9.74 -1.29 -20.13
C GLY A 268 -9.61 0.20 -19.84
N ASP A 269 -10.73 0.88 -19.61
CA ASP A 269 -10.83 2.29 -19.22
C ASP A 269 -10.65 2.38 -17.69
N LEU A 270 -9.39 2.50 -17.22
CA LEU A 270 -9.01 2.34 -15.83
C LEU A 270 -8.78 3.68 -15.09
N GLY A 271 -9.30 4.78 -15.60
CA GLY A 271 -9.12 6.13 -15.05
C GLY A 271 -7.83 6.79 -15.50
N ALA A 272 -7.24 7.61 -14.65
CA ALA A 272 -6.07 8.41 -14.97
C ALA A 272 -4.89 7.60 -15.53
N LYS A 273 -4.70 6.37 -15.07
CA LYS A 273 -3.60 5.50 -15.52
C LYS A 273 -3.74 4.98 -16.97
N SER A 274 -4.94 4.96 -17.52
CA SER A 274 -5.22 4.57 -18.91
C SER A 274 -5.61 5.78 -19.77
N GLY A 275 -5.71 6.97 -19.18
CA GLY A 275 -6.15 8.20 -19.85
C GLY A 275 -7.67 8.36 -19.95
N LYS A 276 -8.44 7.37 -19.47
CA LYS A 276 -9.91 7.39 -19.52
C LYS A 276 -10.53 6.55 -18.40
N GLY A 277 -11.64 7.03 -17.86
CA GLY A 277 -12.46 6.39 -16.85
C GLY A 277 -13.86 6.99 -16.88
N PHE A 278 -14.35 7.43 -15.71
CA PHE A 278 -15.53 8.29 -15.66
C PHE A 278 -15.29 9.63 -16.35
N TYR A 279 -14.03 10.05 -16.36
CA TYR A 279 -13.53 11.28 -17.01
C TYR A 279 -12.52 10.95 -18.12
N GLU A 280 -12.32 11.92 -19.02
CA GLU A 280 -11.19 11.93 -19.95
C GLU A 280 -9.99 12.58 -19.25
N HIS A 281 -8.88 11.85 -19.12
CA HIS A 281 -7.64 12.35 -18.54
C HIS A 281 -6.64 12.67 -19.65
N ARG A 282 -6.48 13.95 -19.95
CA ARG A 282 -5.43 14.40 -20.87
C ARG A 282 -4.09 14.37 -20.13
N GLY A 283 -3.13 13.59 -20.64
CA GLY A 283 -1.77 13.47 -20.10
C GLY A 283 -0.99 14.79 -20.15
#